data_cc9c5bc81b8a779afb285d33c168ba47
#
_entry.id   cc9c5bc81b8a779afb285d33c168ba47
#
_cell.length_a   1.000
_cell.length_b   1.000
_cell.length_c   1.000
_cell.angle_alpha   90.00
_cell.angle_beta   90.00
_cell.angle_gamma   90.00
#
_symmetry.space_group_name_H-M   'P 1'
#
loop_
_entity.id
_entity.type
_entity.pdbx_description
1 polymer ?
#
loop_
_entity_poly.entity_id
_entity_poly.type
_entity_poly.pdbx_seq_one_letter_code
_entity_poly.pdbx_strand_id
1 'polypeptide(L)' 'MKNVIYKIRNVTNDKFYVGSTNNTKVRFKNHRRLLRKGKHHCKHLQASWNKYGEDCFKFEVVEVVQRSE' A
#
# COMPACT_ATOMS: atom_id res chain seq x y z
N MET A 1 -2.40 21.24 3.43
CA MET A 1 -2.02 19.85 3.74
C MET A 1 -1.71 19.08 2.49
N LYS A 2 -0.64 18.32 2.51
CA LYS A 2 -0.30 17.47 1.37
C LYS A 2 -0.85 16.07 1.58
N ASN A 3 -1.58 15.58 0.61
CA ASN A 3 -1.96 14.19 0.53
C ASN A 3 -1.15 13.51 -0.55
N VAL A 4 -0.83 12.27 -0.30
CA VAL A 4 -0.05 11.45 -1.22
C VAL A 4 -0.93 10.28 -1.67
N ILE A 5 -1.00 10.08 -2.97
CA ILE A 5 -1.59 8.88 -3.55
C ILE A 5 -0.47 7.86 -3.70
N TYR A 6 -0.67 6.70 -3.15
CA TYR A 6 0.32 5.63 -3.22
C TYR A 6 -0.30 4.35 -3.73
N LYS A 7 0.54 3.43 -4.14
CA LYS A 7 0.08 2.09 -4.48
C LYS A 7 1.00 1.02 -3.89
N ILE A 8 0.40 -0.11 -3.58
CA ILE A 8 1.11 -1.31 -3.18
C ILE A 8 0.97 -2.27 -4.36
N ARG A 9 2.04 -2.43 -5.11
CA ARG A 9 2.02 -3.17 -6.36
C ARG A 9 2.69 -4.53 -6.24
N ASN A 10 2.03 -5.56 -6.75
CA ASN A 10 2.62 -6.87 -6.91
C ASN A 10 3.39 -6.88 -8.24
N VAL A 11 4.71 -6.98 -8.16
CA VAL A 11 5.55 -6.90 -9.35
C VAL A 11 5.42 -8.13 -10.26
N THR A 12 4.84 -9.21 -9.75
CA THR A 12 4.68 -10.45 -10.51
C THR A 12 3.53 -10.38 -11.49
N ASN A 13 2.42 -9.75 -11.11
CA ASN A 13 1.21 -9.68 -11.95
C ASN A 13 0.72 -8.25 -12.22
N ASP A 14 1.44 -7.25 -11.73
CA ASP A 14 1.12 -5.82 -11.89
C ASP A 14 -0.20 -5.37 -11.26
N LYS A 15 -0.87 -6.21 -10.50
CA LYS A 15 -2.04 -5.79 -9.76
C LYS A 15 -1.63 -4.94 -8.57
N PHE A 16 -2.46 -3.97 -8.22
CA PHE A 16 -2.09 -3.03 -7.17
C PHE A 16 -3.29 -2.57 -6.35
N TYR A 17 -2.98 -2.10 -5.15
CA TYR A 17 -3.90 -1.48 -4.22
C TYR A 17 -3.55 0.00 -4.14
N VAL A 18 -4.56 0.87 -4.23
CA VAL A 18 -4.37 2.33 -4.19
C VAL A 18 -4.91 2.87 -2.87
N GLY A 19 -4.16 3.76 -2.27
CA GLY A 19 -4.59 4.46 -1.08
C GLY A 19 -4.08 5.89 -1.06
N SER A 20 -4.48 6.64 -0.05
CA SER A 20 -4.00 7.99 0.15
C SER A 20 -3.66 8.21 1.62
N THR A 21 -2.69 9.08 1.86
CA THR A 21 -2.27 9.40 3.21
C THR A 21 -1.53 10.73 3.23
N ASN A 22 -1.50 11.36 4.38
CA ASN A 22 -0.65 12.52 4.62
C ASN A 22 0.68 12.14 5.27
N ASN A 23 0.91 10.86 5.54
CA ASN A 23 2.15 10.38 6.14
C ASN A 23 2.47 8.98 5.62
N THR A 24 3.28 8.92 4.55
CA THR A 24 3.61 7.67 3.88
C THR A 24 4.40 6.71 4.76
N LYS A 25 5.32 7.22 5.56
CA LYS A 25 6.12 6.38 6.45
C LYS A 25 5.27 5.57 7.40
N VAL A 26 4.36 6.24 8.08
CA VAL A 26 3.47 5.60 9.06
C VAL A 26 2.52 4.66 8.35
N ARG A 27 1.95 5.10 7.23
CA ARG A 27 0.97 4.30 6.50
C ARG A 27 1.58 3.02 5.94
N PHE A 28 2.75 3.13 5.33
CA PHE A 28 3.45 1.95 4.78
C PHE A 28 3.83 0.98 5.88
N LYS A 29 4.30 1.47 7.01
CA LYS A 29 4.63 0.65 8.15
C LYS A 29 3.40 -0.10 8.68
N ASN A 30 2.26 0.59 8.76
CA ASN A 30 1.01 -0.02 9.21
C ASN A 30 0.52 -1.09 8.23
N HIS A 31 0.58 -0.83 6.93
CA HIS A 31 0.21 -1.83 5.93
C HIS A 31 1.06 -3.09 6.07
N ARG A 32 2.38 -2.92 6.15
CA ARG A 32 3.28 -4.07 6.30
C ARG A 32 2.99 -4.86 7.56
N ARG A 33 2.77 -4.17 8.66
CA ARG A 33 2.46 -4.81 9.93
C ARG A 33 1.21 -5.66 9.85
N LEU A 34 0.14 -5.09 9.31
CA LEU A 34 -1.14 -5.80 9.17
C LEU A 34 -1.04 -6.97 8.19
N LEU A 35 -0.36 -6.77 7.07
CA LEU A 35 -0.18 -7.82 6.07
C LEU A 35 0.65 -8.98 6.62
N ARG A 36 1.70 -8.69 7.37
CA ARG A 36 2.53 -9.72 8.00
C ARG A 36 1.75 -10.53 9.03
N LYS A 37 0.79 -9.90 9.69
CA LYS A 37 -0.05 -10.57 10.69
C LYS A 37 -1.27 -11.27 10.09
N GLY A 38 -1.52 -11.09 8.79
CA GLY A 38 -2.70 -11.63 8.15
C GLY A 38 -3.99 -10.93 8.53
N LYS A 39 -3.90 -9.67 8.94
CA LYS A 39 -5.05 -8.91 9.46
C LYS A 39 -5.38 -7.65 8.67
N HIS A 40 -4.94 -7.58 7.42
CA HIS A 40 -5.23 -6.42 6.59
C HIS A 40 -6.71 -6.39 6.20
N HIS A 41 -7.30 -5.18 6.21
CA HIS A 41 -8.72 -5.02 5.90
C HIS A 41 -9.06 -5.33 4.44
N CYS A 42 -8.14 -5.16 3.53
CA CYS A 42 -8.35 -5.51 2.13
C CYS A 42 -8.02 -7.00 1.94
N LYS A 43 -9.06 -7.80 1.77
CA LYS A 43 -8.90 -9.25 1.66
C LYS A 43 -8.14 -9.68 0.40
N HIS A 44 -8.35 -8.97 -0.70
CA HIS A 44 -7.64 -9.26 -1.95
C HIS A 44 -6.14 -9.01 -1.81
N LEU A 45 -5.77 -7.89 -1.20
CA LEU A 45 -4.36 -7.59 -0.97
C LEU A 45 -3.74 -8.60 0.00
N GLN A 46 -4.45 -8.93 1.07
CA GLN A 46 -3.96 -9.90 2.05
C GLN A 46 -3.74 -11.28 1.40
N ALA A 47 -4.68 -11.74 0.59
CA ALA A 47 -4.56 -13.01 -0.10
C ALA A 47 -3.37 -13.03 -1.06
N SER A 48 -3.19 -11.95 -1.80
CA SER A 48 -2.07 -11.79 -2.72
C SER A 48 -0.73 -11.79 -1.97
N TRP A 49 -0.68 -11.08 -0.86
CA TRP A 49 0.50 -11.04 0.00
C TRP A 49 0.87 -12.44 0.51
N ASN A 50 -0.14 -13.19 0.95
CA ASN A 50 0.07 -14.56 1.44
C ASN A 50 0.55 -15.49 0.34
N LYS A 51 0.03 -15.31 -0.86
CA LYS A 51 0.37 -16.18 -2.01
C LYS A 51 1.76 -15.91 -2.57
N TYR A 52 2.09 -14.63 -2.75
CA TYR A 52 3.32 -14.24 -3.47
C TYR A 52 4.47 -13.89 -2.53
N GLY A 53 4.17 -13.46 -1.31
CA GLY A 53 5.18 -13.06 -0.34
C GLY A 53 5.53 -11.58 -0.41
N GLU A 54 6.11 -11.10 0.66
CA GLU A 54 6.42 -9.68 0.85
C GLU A 54 7.37 -9.15 -0.23
N ASP A 55 8.33 -9.95 -0.66
CA ASP A 55 9.35 -9.51 -1.61
C ASP A 55 8.79 -9.19 -2.99
N CYS A 56 7.58 -9.67 -3.29
CA CYS A 56 6.91 -9.39 -4.56
C CYS A 56 6.16 -8.07 -4.56
N PHE A 57 6.15 -7.33 -3.45
CA PHE A 57 5.36 -6.10 -3.34
C PHE A 57 6.26 -4.88 -3.21
N LYS A 58 5.88 -3.83 -3.93
CA LYS A 58 6.52 -2.52 -3.84
C LYS A 58 5.52 -1.47 -3.41
N PHE A 59 5.95 -0.64 -2.48
CA PHE A 59 5.18 0.50 -1.99
C PHE A 59 5.68 1.72 -2.75
N GLU A 60 4.82 2.31 -3.56
CA GLU A 60 5.21 3.38 -4.47
C GLU A 60 4.33 4.60 -4.26
N VAL A 61 4.95 5.78 -4.29
CA VAL A 61 4.21 7.04 -4.33
C VAL A 61 3.88 7.34 -5.79
N VAL A 62 2.59 7.50 -6.06
CA VAL A 62 2.10 7.74 -7.41
C VAL A 62 2.01 9.24 -7.68
N GLU A 63 1.47 9.99 -6.72
CA GLU A 63 1.21 11.41 -6.90
C GLU A 63 1.15 12.11 -5.56
N VAL A 64 1.62 13.35 -5.52
CA VAL A 64 1.44 14.23 -4.38
C VAL A 64 0.34 15.22 -4.73
N VAL A 65 -0.73 15.21 -3.94
CA VAL A 65 -1.86 16.10 -4.16
C VAL A 65 -1.85 17.13 -3.05
N GLN A 66 -1.78 18.41 -3.43
CA GLN A 66 -1.86 19.49 -2.47
C GLN A 66 -3.26 20.09 -2.52
N ARG A 67 -3.93 20.03 -1.37
CA ARG A 67 -5.24 20.69 -1.25
C ARG A 67 -5.03 22.17 -1.01
N SER A 68 -5.64 22.98 -1.84
CA SER A 68 -5.77 24.41 -1.59
C SER A 68 -7.17 24.63 -1.03
N GLU A 69 -7.22 25.24 0.10
CA GLU A 69 -8.47 25.55 0.76
C GLU A 69 -8.66 27.04 0.84
#